data_80a5288d41670cc8a033ac7317cb211b
#
_entry.id   80a5288d41670cc8a033ac7317cb211b
#
_cell.length_a   1.000
_cell.length_b   1.000
_cell.length_c   1.000
_cell.angle_alpha   90.00
_cell.angle_beta   90.00
_cell.angle_gamma   90.00
#
_symmetry.space_group_name_H-M   'P 1'
#
loop_
_entity.id
_entity.type
_entity.pdbx_description
1 polymer ?
#
loop_
_entity_poly.entity_id
_entity_poly.type
_entity_poly.pdbx_seq_one_letter_code
_entity_poly.pdbx_strand_id
1 'polypeptide(L)'
;TYVQKIVSQLKGKIKLNSAISNVFRNNGKCIIEMNKKKLKFDFVFFACHADQALKLIKNPNLLEKNILGSFKYSSNKAVLHQDINLMPKNKSIWSAWNYIIKNKSTSKASVTYNMNILQSITPKHDLLVSLNSDHDINPKAILKSMIYTHPKFNLNTYLNQKKQHLICKNGFAFCGAYWGNGFHEDGVVSALNAIKYSGINP
;
A
#
# COMPACT_ATOMS: atom_id res chain seq x y z
N THR A 1 4.69 0.89 -19.36
CA THR A 1 4.04 1.39 -18.13
C THR A 1 4.89 2.48 -17.49
N TYR A 2 4.29 3.34 -16.65
CA TYR A 2 5.06 4.36 -15.91
C TYR A 2 6.14 3.76 -15.02
N VAL A 3 5.90 2.56 -14.44
CA VAL A 3 6.89 1.84 -13.65
C VAL A 3 8.14 1.52 -14.46
N GLN A 4 8.00 1.02 -15.71
CA GLN A 4 9.14 0.73 -16.59
C GLN A 4 9.94 1.99 -16.89
N LYS A 5 9.26 3.12 -17.11
CA LYS A 5 9.92 4.41 -17.33
C LYS A 5 10.71 4.87 -16.11
N ILE A 6 10.16 4.75 -14.90
CA ILE A 6 10.88 5.05 -13.66
C ILE A 6 12.09 4.14 -13.51
N VAL A 7 11.90 2.82 -13.68
CA VAL A 7 12.97 1.81 -13.56
C VAL A 7 14.12 2.09 -14.53
N SER A 8 13.83 2.49 -15.77
CA SER A 8 14.87 2.78 -16.77
C SER A 8 15.73 4.02 -16.43
N GLN A 9 15.24 4.90 -15.56
CA GLN A 9 15.96 6.09 -15.10
C GLN A 9 16.76 5.88 -13.80
N LEU A 10 16.52 4.74 -13.11
CA LEU A 10 17.23 4.44 -11.86
C LEU A 10 18.68 4.04 -12.13
N LYS A 11 19.62 4.77 -11.53
CA LYS A 11 21.06 4.45 -11.58
C LYS A 11 21.45 3.31 -10.62
N GLY A 12 20.55 2.93 -9.72
CA GLY A 12 20.77 1.89 -8.70
C GLY A 12 20.52 0.47 -9.21
N LYS A 13 20.93 -0.52 -8.42
CA LYS A 13 20.67 -1.93 -8.68
C LYS A 13 19.30 -2.36 -8.19
N ILE A 14 18.49 -2.93 -9.05
CA ILE A 14 17.20 -3.53 -8.70
C ILE A 14 17.42 -5.03 -8.55
N LYS A 15 16.99 -5.59 -7.41
CA LYS A 15 17.00 -7.04 -7.14
C LYS A 15 15.57 -7.51 -6.94
N LEU A 16 15.05 -8.22 -7.91
CA LEU A 16 13.74 -8.89 -7.82
C LEU A 16 13.89 -10.24 -7.12
N ASN A 17 12.77 -10.80 -6.65
CA ASN A 17 12.70 -12.10 -5.98
C ASN A 17 13.68 -12.22 -4.78
N SER A 18 13.84 -11.13 -4.06
CA SER A 18 14.80 -10.98 -2.98
C SER A 18 14.07 -10.81 -1.65
N ALA A 19 13.65 -11.93 -1.05
CA ALA A 19 12.97 -11.93 0.24
C ALA A 19 13.94 -11.49 1.35
N ILE A 20 13.63 -10.36 1.98
CA ILE A 20 14.33 -9.85 3.16
C ILE A 20 13.73 -10.53 4.39
N SER A 21 14.58 -11.10 5.23
CA SER A 21 14.16 -11.74 6.49
C SER A 21 14.26 -10.80 7.70
N ASN A 22 15.33 -10.02 7.77
CA ASN A 22 15.56 -9.08 8.87
C ASN A 22 16.32 -7.84 8.41
N VAL A 23 16.09 -6.75 9.12
CA VAL A 23 16.86 -5.51 9.01
C VAL A 23 17.23 -5.04 10.43
N PHE A 24 18.47 -4.68 10.66
CA PHE A 24 18.92 -4.19 11.98
C PHE A 24 20.09 -3.24 11.86
N ARG A 25 20.31 -2.45 12.92
CA ARG A 25 21.45 -1.55 13.07
C ARG A 25 22.60 -2.29 13.74
N ASN A 26 23.81 -2.11 13.23
CA ASN A 26 25.03 -2.66 13.82
C ASN A 26 26.22 -1.74 13.54
N ASN A 27 26.86 -1.22 14.61
CA ASN A 27 28.04 -0.36 14.55
C ASN A 27 27.92 0.79 13.54
N GLY A 28 26.84 1.58 13.64
CA GLY A 28 26.58 2.73 12.77
C GLY A 28 26.18 2.38 11.33
N LYS A 29 25.99 1.11 11.01
CA LYS A 29 25.53 0.64 9.70
C LYS A 29 24.21 -0.10 9.81
N CYS A 30 23.53 -0.21 8.68
CA CYS A 30 22.30 -0.99 8.52
C CYS A 30 22.62 -2.33 7.87
N ILE A 31 22.15 -3.41 8.45
CA ILE A 31 22.34 -4.77 7.93
C ILE A 31 21.00 -5.27 7.42
N ILE A 32 20.96 -5.74 6.17
CA ILE A 32 19.84 -6.45 5.57
C ILE A 32 20.19 -7.93 5.46
N GLU A 33 19.39 -8.78 6.09
CA GLU A 33 19.49 -10.24 5.94
C GLU A 33 18.55 -10.67 4.79
N MET A 34 19.13 -11.26 3.75
CA MET A 34 18.44 -11.68 2.55
C MET A 34 19.07 -12.96 2.01
N ASN A 35 18.28 -14.01 1.79
CA ASN A 35 18.75 -15.28 1.23
C ASN A 35 20.00 -15.83 1.98
N LYS A 36 19.96 -15.81 3.31
CA LYS A 36 21.08 -16.22 4.20
C LYS A 36 22.37 -15.37 4.08
N LYS A 37 22.33 -14.28 3.33
CA LYS A 37 23.44 -13.32 3.20
C LYS A 37 23.14 -12.05 4.00
N LYS A 38 24.20 -11.42 4.51
CA LYS A 38 24.14 -10.12 5.18
C LYS A 38 24.72 -9.06 4.25
N LEU A 39 23.92 -8.05 3.92
CA LEU A 39 24.34 -6.90 3.15
C LEU A 39 24.42 -5.68 4.06
N LYS A 40 25.48 -4.88 3.91
CA LYS A 40 25.77 -3.70 4.74
C LYS A 40 25.49 -2.43 3.95
N PHE A 41 24.76 -1.50 4.56
CA PHE A 41 24.38 -0.22 3.99
C PHE A 41 24.55 0.90 5.02
N ASP A 42 24.66 2.13 4.54
CA ASP A 42 24.69 3.32 5.41
C ASP A 42 23.28 3.65 5.89
N PHE A 43 22.28 3.47 5.03
CA PHE A 43 20.88 3.82 5.31
C PHE A 43 19.92 2.86 4.62
N VAL A 44 18.74 2.66 5.21
CA VAL A 44 17.65 1.83 4.65
C VAL A 44 16.34 2.60 4.68
N PHE A 45 15.72 2.74 3.51
CA PHE A 45 14.36 3.25 3.37
C PHE A 45 13.37 2.08 3.26
N PHE A 46 12.42 2.02 4.19
CA PHE A 46 11.33 1.06 4.14
C PHE A 46 10.17 1.65 3.35
N ALA A 47 9.97 1.19 2.12
CA ALA A 47 8.88 1.59 1.23
C ALA A 47 7.84 0.48 1.10
N CYS A 48 7.51 -0.17 2.20
CA CYS A 48 6.49 -1.22 2.33
C CYS A 48 5.46 -0.81 3.38
N HIS A 49 4.44 -1.64 3.63
CA HIS A 49 3.48 -1.36 4.69
C HIS A 49 4.14 -1.21 6.06
N ALA A 50 3.56 -0.36 6.94
CA ALA A 50 4.11 -0.09 8.26
C ALA A 50 4.26 -1.36 9.13
N ASP A 51 3.29 -2.27 9.08
CA ASP A 51 3.33 -3.55 9.80
C ASP A 51 4.40 -4.49 9.24
N GLN A 52 4.63 -4.46 7.92
CA GLN A 52 5.71 -5.21 7.27
C GLN A 52 7.08 -4.64 7.67
N ALA A 53 7.23 -3.31 7.61
CA ALA A 53 8.45 -2.64 8.07
C ALA A 53 8.78 -3.02 9.52
N LEU A 54 7.79 -2.93 10.41
CA LEU A 54 7.97 -3.29 11.83
C LEU A 54 8.37 -4.75 12.03
N LYS A 55 7.81 -5.68 11.25
CA LYS A 55 8.18 -7.10 11.30
C LYS A 55 9.60 -7.38 10.81
N LEU A 56 10.08 -6.61 9.84
CA LEU A 56 11.44 -6.76 9.30
C LEU A 56 12.50 -6.25 10.26
N ILE A 57 12.20 -5.29 11.13
CA ILE A 57 13.17 -4.74 12.08
C ILE A 57 13.38 -5.71 13.23
N LYS A 58 14.58 -6.27 13.34
CA LYS A 58 14.93 -7.27 14.37
C LYS A 58 14.79 -6.72 15.78
N ASN A 59 15.25 -5.48 16.03
CA ASN A 59 15.23 -4.83 17.34
C ASN A 59 14.65 -3.42 17.20
N PRO A 60 13.34 -3.26 16.96
CA PRO A 60 12.73 -1.93 16.87
C PRO A 60 12.74 -1.23 18.22
N ASN A 61 13.06 0.06 18.23
CA ASN A 61 12.98 0.88 19.44
C ASN A 61 11.49 1.18 19.80
N LEU A 62 11.28 1.78 20.97
CA LEU A 62 9.94 2.02 21.48
C LEU A 62 9.11 2.96 20.55
N LEU A 63 9.75 4.00 20.00
CA LEU A 63 9.07 4.92 19.06
C LEU A 63 8.65 4.21 17.78
N GLU A 64 9.54 3.40 17.19
CA GLU A 64 9.25 2.60 16.00
C GLU A 64 8.09 1.63 16.25
N LYS A 65 8.10 0.92 17.39
CA LYS A 65 7.00 0.02 17.78
C LYS A 65 5.68 0.77 17.93
N ASN A 66 5.67 1.89 18.62
CA ASN A 66 4.45 2.65 18.90
C ASN A 66 3.89 3.30 17.63
N ILE A 67 4.74 3.92 16.81
CA ILE A 67 4.31 4.65 15.63
C ILE A 67 3.91 3.67 14.52
N LEU A 68 4.81 2.76 14.10
CA LEU A 68 4.51 1.80 13.03
C LEU A 68 3.41 0.82 13.44
N GLY A 69 3.36 0.41 14.70
CA GLY A 69 2.35 -0.49 15.23
C GLY A 69 0.94 0.12 15.33
N SER A 70 0.80 1.45 15.20
CA SER A 70 -0.50 2.13 15.17
C SER A 70 -1.23 1.94 13.85
N PHE A 71 -0.51 1.68 12.76
CA PHE A 71 -1.06 1.44 11.43
C PHE A 71 -1.55 0.00 11.33
N LYS A 72 -2.84 -0.21 11.53
CA LYS A 72 -3.48 -1.51 11.37
C LYS A 72 -3.95 -1.69 9.93
N TYR A 73 -3.96 -2.93 9.46
CA TYR A 73 -4.37 -3.27 8.10
C TYR A 73 -5.56 -4.22 8.12
N SER A 74 -6.41 -4.12 7.09
CA SER A 74 -7.49 -5.07 6.83
C SER A 74 -7.27 -5.77 5.50
N SER A 75 -7.53 -7.07 5.48
CA SER A 75 -7.56 -7.84 4.24
C SER A 75 -8.87 -7.60 3.51
N ASN A 76 -8.80 -7.30 2.21
CA ASN A 76 -9.94 -7.10 1.34
C ASN A 76 -9.77 -7.96 0.08
N LYS A 77 -10.82 -8.69 -0.28
CA LYS A 77 -10.85 -9.43 -1.53
C LYS A 77 -11.28 -8.50 -2.64
N ALA A 78 -10.43 -8.33 -3.64
CA ALA A 78 -10.70 -7.57 -4.85
C ALA A 78 -10.93 -8.55 -6.01
N VAL A 79 -12.01 -8.38 -6.74
CA VAL A 79 -12.37 -9.21 -7.89
C VAL A 79 -12.50 -8.34 -9.13
N LEU A 80 -11.69 -8.61 -10.15
CA LEU A 80 -11.85 -8.06 -11.49
C LEU A 80 -12.88 -8.91 -12.22
N HIS A 81 -13.94 -8.30 -12.73
CA HIS A 81 -15.06 -8.99 -13.37
C HIS A 81 -15.77 -8.12 -14.42
N GLN A 82 -16.73 -8.75 -15.14
CA GLN A 82 -17.59 -8.11 -16.15
C GLN A 82 -19.06 -8.16 -15.77
N ASP A 83 -19.40 -8.49 -14.54
CA ASP A 83 -20.79 -8.60 -14.07
C ASP A 83 -21.33 -7.21 -13.71
N ILE A 84 -22.18 -6.67 -14.60
CA ILE A 84 -22.81 -5.35 -14.43
C ILE A 84 -23.97 -5.34 -13.42
N ASN A 85 -24.40 -6.49 -12.91
CA ASN A 85 -25.49 -6.56 -11.92
C ASN A 85 -25.13 -5.90 -10.58
N LEU A 86 -23.83 -5.67 -10.33
CA LEU A 86 -23.35 -4.90 -9.18
C LEU A 86 -23.33 -3.39 -9.41
N MET A 87 -23.72 -2.95 -10.60
CA MET A 87 -23.84 -1.53 -10.95
C MET A 87 -25.28 -1.05 -10.82
N PRO A 88 -25.52 0.25 -10.66
CA PRO A 88 -26.87 0.80 -10.71
C PRO A 88 -27.60 0.39 -11.99
N LYS A 89 -28.90 0.09 -11.92
CA LYS A 89 -29.71 -0.28 -13.10
C LYS A 89 -29.68 0.80 -14.19
N ASN A 90 -29.74 2.06 -13.79
CA ASN A 90 -29.63 3.18 -14.72
C ASN A 90 -28.15 3.51 -15.01
N LYS A 91 -27.72 3.30 -16.24
CA LYS A 91 -26.34 3.56 -16.67
C LYS A 91 -25.95 5.04 -16.59
N SER A 92 -26.90 5.97 -16.66
CA SER A 92 -26.59 7.41 -16.61
C SER A 92 -26.04 7.89 -15.26
N ILE A 93 -26.25 7.10 -14.19
CA ILE A 93 -25.72 7.40 -12.85
C ILE A 93 -24.47 6.60 -12.50
N TRP A 94 -23.90 5.87 -13.46
CA TRP A 94 -22.64 5.15 -13.21
C TRP A 94 -21.51 6.13 -12.95
N SER A 95 -20.80 5.88 -11.85
CA SER A 95 -19.61 6.63 -11.45
C SER A 95 -18.39 5.74 -11.50
N ALA A 96 -17.20 6.36 -11.45
CA ALA A 96 -15.96 5.62 -11.29
C ALA A 96 -15.97 4.76 -10.02
N TRP A 97 -16.66 5.23 -8.97
CA TRP A 97 -16.80 4.55 -7.66
C TRP A 97 -18.29 4.42 -7.33
N ASN A 98 -18.76 3.19 -7.15
CA ASN A 98 -20.15 2.90 -6.82
C ASN A 98 -20.20 2.13 -5.50
N TYR A 99 -20.77 2.77 -4.47
CA TYR A 99 -20.88 2.19 -3.13
C TYR A 99 -22.24 1.51 -2.97
N ILE A 100 -22.23 0.23 -2.56
CA ILE A 100 -23.44 -0.56 -2.35
C ILE A 100 -23.66 -0.74 -0.85
N ILE A 101 -24.79 -0.25 -0.35
CA ILE A 101 -25.23 -0.48 1.03
C ILE A 101 -26.26 -1.61 0.99
N LYS A 102 -25.88 -2.82 1.41
CA LYS A 102 -26.79 -3.97 1.43
C LYS A 102 -27.61 -4.06 2.70
N ASN A 103 -26.98 -3.87 3.86
CA ASN A 103 -27.62 -3.83 5.17
C ASN A 103 -26.74 -3.06 6.14
N LYS A 104 -27.35 -2.39 7.14
CA LYS A 104 -26.65 -1.62 8.16
C LYS A 104 -25.74 -2.44 9.09
N SER A 105 -25.82 -3.78 9.05
CA SER A 105 -25.08 -4.69 9.95
C SER A 105 -23.77 -5.24 9.37
N THR A 106 -23.43 -4.96 8.11
CA THR A 106 -22.19 -5.49 7.52
C THR A 106 -21.00 -4.64 7.91
N SER A 107 -19.99 -5.26 8.52
CA SER A 107 -18.78 -4.62 9.02
C SER A 107 -17.79 -4.19 7.92
N LYS A 108 -18.01 -4.58 6.66
CA LYS A 108 -17.12 -4.28 5.54
C LYS A 108 -17.83 -3.47 4.47
N ALA A 109 -17.19 -2.39 4.04
CA ALA A 109 -17.63 -1.60 2.91
C ALA A 109 -17.54 -2.44 1.61
N SER A 110 -18.60 -2.38 0.79
CA SER A 110 -18.65 -2.95 -0.54
C SER A 110 -18.63 -1.82 -1.57
N VAL A 111 -17.62 -1.84 -2.42
CA VAL A 111 -17.41 -0.82 -3.47
C VAL A 111 -17.13 -1.51 -4.78
N THR A 112 -17.77 -1.03 -5.85
CA THR A 112 -17.48 -1.43 -7.23
C THR A 112 -16.90 -0.25 -8.00
N TYR A 113 -15.68 -0.40 -8.47
CA TYR A 113 -15.00 0.54 -9.36
C TYR A 113 -15.35 0.22 -10.79
N ASN A 114 -15.79 1.21 -11.55
CA ASN A 114 -15.89 1.12 -13.01
C ASN A 114 -14.56 1.58 -13.61
N MET A 115 -13.77 0.61 -14.08
CA MET A 115 -12.43 0.88 -14.59
C MET A 115 -12.45 1.63 -15.92
N ASN A 116 -13.53 1.49 -16.70
CA ASN A 116 -13.69 2.20 -17.97
C ASN A 116 -13.76 3.71 -17.73
N ILE A 117 -14.58 4.12 -16.73
CA ILE A 117 -14.70 5.52 -16.32
C ILE A 117 -13.43 5.98 -15.60
N LEU A 118 -12.95 5.20 -14.63
CA LEU A 118 -11.82 5.57 -13.77
C LEU A 118 -10.52 5.80 -14.56
N GLN A 119 -10.30 5.02 -15.62
CA GLN A 119 -9.09 5.07 -16.44
C GLN A 119 -9.31 5.67 -17.82
N SER A 120 -10.52 6.16 -18.11
CA SER A 120 -10.88 6.72 -19.43
C SER A 120 -10.53 5.77 -20.58
N ILE A 121 -10.87 4.49 -20.43
CA ILE A 121 -10.64 3.44 -21.43
C ILE A 121 -11.96 2.98 -22.04
N THR A 122 -11.90 2.52 -23.31
CA THR A 122 -13.05 2.02 -24.06
C THR A 122 -12.86 0.55 -24.46
N PRO A 123 -12.86 -0.40 -23.50
CA PRO A 123 -12.75 -1.81 -23.83
C PRO A 123 -14.05 -2.35 -24.43
N LYS A 124 -13.98 -3.53 -25.06
CA LYS A 124 -15.15 -4.21 -25.64
C LYS A 124 -16.23 -4.54 -24.59
N HIS A 125 -15.83 -4.77 -23.35
CA HIS A 125 -16.73 -5.12 -22.23
C HIS A 125 -16.46 -4.20 -21.04
N ASP A 126 -17.47 -4.02 -20.18
CA ASP A 126 -17.27 -3.29 -18.94
C ASP A 126 -16.31 -4.04 -18.02
N LEU A 127 -15.29 -3.34 -17.54
CA LEU A 127 -14.30 -3.86 -16.58
C LEU A 127 -14.59 -3.26 -15.21
N LEU A 128 -14.94 -4.10 -14.28
CA LEU A 128 -15.32 -3.73 -12.93
C LEU A 128 -14.34 -4.36 -11.92
N VAL A 129 -14.05 -3.64 -10.84
CA VAL A 129 -13.32 -4.18 -9.70
C VAL A 129 -14.16 -4.00 -8.45
N SER A 130 -14.64 -5.10 -7.87
CA SER A 130 -15.42 -5.06 -6.63
C SER A 130 -14.60 -5.50 -5.43
N LEU A 131 -14.75 -4.76 -4.32
CA LEU A 131 -14.17 -5.10 -3.03
C LEU A 131 -15.23 -5.74 -2.12
N ASN A 132 -14.89 -6.88 -1.53
CA ASN A 132 -15.70 -7.59 -0.51
C ASN A 132 -17.12 -7.96 -0.96
N SER A 133 -17.33 -8.17 -2.26
CA SER A 133 -18.62 -8.56 -2.87
C SER A 133 -18.52 -9.80 -3.74
N ASP A 134 -17.53 -10.63 -3.52
CA ASP A 134 -17.22 -11.79 -4.37
C ASP A 134 -18.36 -12.83 -4.46
N HIS A 135 -19.15 -12.98 -3.40
CA HIS A 135 -20.31 -13.87 -3.37
C HIS A 135 -21.52 -13.39 -4.19
N ASP A 136 -21.51 -12.11 -4.60
CA ASP A 136 -22.57 -11.52 -5.41
C ASP A 136 -22.25 -11.52 -6.91
N ILE A 137 -21.01 -11.80 -7.26
CA ILE A 137 -20.52 -11.77 -8.65
C ILE A 137 -20.80 -13.13 -9.30
N ASN A 138 -21.37 -13.10 -10.51
CA ASN A 138 -21.50 -14.31 -11.31
C ASN A 138 -20.12 -14.93 -11.55
N PRO A 139 -19.88 -16.20 -11.11
CA PRO A 139 -18.59 -16.84 -11.27
C PRO A 139 -18.04 -16.87 -12.70
N LYS A 140 -18.92 -16.96 -13.70
CA LYS A 140 -18.55 -16.95 -15.12
C LYS A 140 -18.06 -15.58 -15.62
N ALA A 141 -18.35 -14.50 -14.89
CA ALA A 141 -17.92 -13.16 -15.23
C ALA A 141 -16.60 -12.77 -14.53
N ILE A 142 -16.07 -13.61 -13.65
CA ILE A 142 -14.84 -13.33 -12.91
C ILE A 142 -13.63 -13.52 -13.82
N LEU A 143 -12.82 -12.48 -13.96
CA LEU A 143 -11.56 -12.51 -14.70
C LEU A 143 -10.36 -12.82 -13.77
N LYS A 144 -10.33 -12.21 -12.56
CA LYS A 144 -9.26 -12.41 -11.60
C LYS A 144 -9.72 -12.05 -10.19
N SER A 145 -9.24 -12.80 -9.19
CA SER A 145 -9.42 -12.49 -7.77
C SER A 145 -8.07 -12.27 -7.11
N MET A 146 -8.00 -11.27 -6.21
CA MET A 146 -6.78 -10.89 -5.50
C MET A 146 -7.15 -10.50 -4.07
N ILE A 147 -6.18 -10.68 -3.15
CA ILE A 147 -6.32 -10.21 -1.77
C ILE A 147 -5.35 -9.04 -1.59
N TYR A 148 -5.90 -7.90 -1.20
CA TYR A 148 -5.14 -6.71 -0.84
C TYR A 148 -5.30 -6.37 0.62
N THR A 149 -4.26 -5.83 1.22
CA THR A 149 -4.32 -5.26 2.57
C THR A 149 -4.32 -3.74 2.48
N HIS A 150 -5.29 -3.12 3.16
CA HIS A 150 -5.43 -1.67 3.20
C HIS A 150 -5.27 -1.16 4.62
N PRO A 151 -4.61 0.00 4.83
CA PRO A 151 -4.52 0.60 6.14
C PRO A 151 -5.90 1.00 6.66
N LYS A 152 -6.12 0.79 7.96
CA LYS A 152 -7.31 1.28 8.68
C LYS A 152 -6.97 2.61 9.32
N PHE A 153 -7.69 3.66 8.91
CA PHE A 153 -7.52 4.99 9.47
C PHE A 153 -8.44 5.18 10.69
N ASN A 154 -7.86 5.58 11.80
CA ASN A 154 -8.53 5.96 13.03
C ASN A 154 -7.79 7.14 13.69
N LEU A 155 -8.31 7.66 14.79
CA LEU A 155 -7.70 8.80 15.48
C LEU A 155 -6.22 8.54 15.85
N ASN A 156 -5.91 7.34 16.35
CA ASN A 156 -4.54 6.99 16.73
C ASN A 156 -3.61 6.97 15.52
N THR A 157 -4.07 6.43 14.38
CA THR A 157 -3.33 6.47 13.10
C THR A 157 -3.05 7.91 12.69
N TYR A 158 -4.08 8.76 12.68
CA TYR A 158 -3.96 10.18 12.32
C TYR A 158 -2.95 10.93 13.20
N LEU A 159 -2.97 10.72 14.51
CA LEU A 159 -2.02 11.33 15.43
C LEU A 159 -0.57 10.85 15.18
N ASN A 160 -0.39 9.61 14.76
CA ASN A 160 0.93 9.04 14.49
C ASN A 160 1.46 9.37 13.09
N GLN A 161 0.61 9.68 12.11
CA GLN A 161 1.04 10.18 10.80
C GLN A 161 1.93 11.43 10.92
N LYS A 162 1.66 12.30 11.88
CA LYS A 162 2.45 13.53 12.14
C LYS A 162 3.83 13.26 12.74
N LYS A 163 4.14 12.01 13.13
CA LYS A 163 5.37 11.63 13.84
C LYS A 163 6.41 10.93 12.97
N GLN A 164 6.27 10.94 11.65
CA GLN A 164 7.23 10.33 10.72
C GLN A 164 8.67 10.79 11.00
N HIS A 165 8.87 12.08 11.25
CA HIS A 165 10.17 12.70 11.54
C HIS A 165 10.86 12.11 12.77
N LEU A 166 10.12 11.56 13.75
CA LEU A 166 10.68 11.00 14.97
C LEU A 166 11.41 9.67 14.75
N ILE A 167 11.03 8.93 13.69
CA ILE A 167 11.58 7.60 13.41
C ILE A 167 12.41 7.52 12.11
N CYS A 168 12.41 8.57 11.27
CA CYS A 168 13.26 8.65 10.08
C CYS A 168 14.66 9.16 10.44
N LYS A 169 15.44 8.35 11.19
CA LYS A 169 16.78 8.69 11.70
C LYS A 169 17.58 7.44 12.06
N ASN A 170 18.85 7.63 12.39
CA ASN A 170 19.73 6.53 12.82
C ASN A 170 19.78 5.37 11.82
N GLY A 171 19.90 5.69 10.52
CA GLY A 171 20.05 4.70 9.46
C GLY A 171 18.74 4.14 8.89
N PHE A 172 17.56 4.47 9.47
CA PHE A 172 16.27 4.01 8.97
C PHE A 172 15.36 5.19 8.63
N ALA A 173 14.62 5.04 7.53
CA ALA A 173 13.48 5.89 7.21
C ALA A 173 12.30 5.07 6.68
N PHE A 174 11.11 5.60 6.83
CA PHE A 174 9.85 4.92 6.54
C PHE A 174 9.00 5.78 5.64
N CYS A 175 8.63 5.27 4.46
CA CYS A 175 7.76 5.95 3.52
C CYS A 175 6.66 5.00 3.02
N GLY A 176 5.57 5.57 2.55
CA GLY A 176 4.42 4.85 2.06
C GLY A 176 3.16 5.69 2.16
N ALA A 177 2.14 5.36 1.39
CA ALA A 177 0.89 6.10 1.34
C ALA A 177 0.11 6.12 2.67
N TYR A 178 0.45 5.25 3.63
CA TYR A 178 -0.15 5.22 4.96
C TYR A 178 0.20 6.44 5.83
N TRP A 179 1.20 7.22 5.45
CA TRP A 179 1.51 8.51 6.10
C TRP A 179 0.54 9.64 5.71
N GLY A 180 -0.33 9.41 4.71
CA GLY A 180 -1.43 10.26 4.28
C GLY A 180 -2.74 9.48 4.22
N ASN A 181 -3.53 9.71 3.17
CA ASN A 181 -4.86 9.12 2.97
C ASN A 181 -4.84 7.81 2.16
N GLY A 182 -3.67 7.32 1.75
CA GLY A 182 -3.50 6.08 1.02
C GLY A 182 -3.41 6.24 -0.51
N PHE A 183 -3.28 7.45 -1.03
CA PHE A 183 -3.14 7.72 -2.46
C PHE A 183 -1.68 7.68 -2.92
N HIS A 184 -1.47 7.59 -4.25
CA HIS A 184 -0.13 7.57 -4.83
C HIS A 184 0.70 8.81 -4.45
N GLU A 185 0.07 9.99 -4.48
CA GLU A 185 0.72 11.24 -4.09
C GLU A 185 1.18 11.24 -2.62
N ASP A 186 0.38 10.67 -1.72
CA ASP A 186 0.79 10.52 -0.31
C ASP A 186 2.07 9.68 -0.19
N GLY A 187 2.20 8.66 -1.05
CA GLY A 187 3.43 7.84 -1.14
C GLY A 187 4.64 8.67 -1.52
N VAL A 188 4.51 9.52 -2.56
CA VAL A 188 5.57 10.42 -3.03
C VAL A 188 5.93 11.45 -1.96
N VAL A 189 4.95 12.15 -1.41
CA VAL A 189 5.14 13.15 -0.35
C VAL A 189 5.82 12.53 0.86
N SER A 190 5.41 11.32 1.27
CA SER A 190 6.03 10.63 2.41
C SER A 190 7.48 10.26 2.14
N ALA A 191 7.83 9.92 0.90
CA ALA A 191 9.21 9.60 0.52
C ALA A 191 10.10 10.86 0.56
N LEU A 192 9.64 11.98 0.03
CA LEU A 192 10.34 13.27 0.12
C LEU A 192 10.55 13.69 1.58
N ASN A 193 9.53 13.55 2.41
CA ASN A 193 9.63 13.80 3.85
C ASN A 193 10.65 12.86 4.52
N ALA A 194 10.62 11.57 4.19
CA ALA A 194 11.57 10.60 4.73
C ALA A 194 13.03 10.95 4.40
N ILE A 195 13.30 11.42 3.16
CA ILE A 195 14.63 11.92 2.75
C ILE A 195 15.00 13.15 3.58
N LYS A 196 14.11 14.14 3.66
CA LYS A 196 14.34 15.37 4.44
C LYS A 196 14.66 15.06 5.90
N TYR A 197 13.89 14.17 6.54
CA TYR A 197 14.08 13.83 7.97
C TYR A 197 15.29 12.94 8.23
N SER A 198 15.75 12.19 7.22
CA SER A 198 16.95 11.35 7.34
C SER A 198 18.24 12.15 7.39
N GLY A 199 18.23 13.42 6.98
CA GLY A 199 19.44 14.26 6.85
C GLY A 199 20.33 13.85 5.67
N ILE A 200 19.88 12.99 4.78
CA ILE A 200 20.59 12.61 3.56
C ILE A 200 20.32 13.69 2.52
N ASN A 201 21.38 14.32 2.02
CA ASN A 201 21.29 15.18 0.83
C ASN A 201 21.32 14.27 -0.41
N PRO A 202 20.29 14.35 -1.29
CA PRO A 202 20.22 13.54 -2.50
C PRO A 202 21.27 13.94 -3.54
#